data_083bb3b0c54f734e44485218ed05ead3
#
_entry.id   083bb3b0c54f734e44485218ed05ead3
#
_cell.length_a   1.000
_cell.length_b   1.000
_cell.length_c   1.000
_cell.angle_alpha   90.00
_cell.angle_beta   90.00
_cell.angle_gamma   90.00
#
_symmetry.space_group_name_H-M   'P 1'
#
loop_
_entity.id
_entity.type
_entity.pdbx_description
1 polymer ?
#
loop_
_entity_poly.entity_id
_entity_poly.type
_entity_poly.pdbx_seq_one_letter_code
_entity_poly.pdbx_strand_id
1 'polypeptide(L)'
;MGWSEVVSKSGRLNEGRLKGLMKGLPKKFSVISALGPCSSGKSSVLNDLILSDFPVGSVSRSQTTLGINGVGVTGKDLMILSSPPRGLLVLDVEGADSKDLGRKMPQKLAASFAITIADVVLVSFNMRDIGRLESSGISYLFQAVEENLQLRSERVISPKKQLLVTVIRDFDEEEISRQNAIAAVMTDFRSALNTISRPTGYVATRLTDLFEFEFVTLSNKNLFREKFDSEASALRARLVNPMEEEYLFENSDFQNALEASKFPEEASRLWRVLSENAKSRPLPDEEVSANFKCDQSYKEAYKQYNLKAKAWSDRAQREERVIANFGRESDALVENTLEEYSHLASDFRGTKAYDRKNMELKETMLNELGLIYAKQLELIMEVLFETFCSNLNRLHVTNQLEKVIDSNVREVEKTFVRRAEEMRCKASKWRYAGSKHRFVMSLKEVSTERVQIARLEGSYIPGLRAPVNFTVHYLNPNVRPEDFTITNLIGDRPERMITVPQKARRDRSLKAERGRMYAHQEANFNSKAGEATSFDLQSPF
;
A
#
# COMPACT_ATOMS: atom_id res chain seq x y z
N MET A 1 33.39 -5.39 -17.09
CA MET A 1 33.03 -6.70 -17.65
C MET A 1 32.14 -6.50 -18.87
N GLY A 2 32.53 -7.12 -20.02
CA GLY A 2 31.81 -6.95 -21.27
C GLY A 2 30.42 -7.62 -21.23
N TRP A 3 29.41 -6.89 -21.66
CA TRP A 3 28.05 -7.41 -21.81
C TRP A 3 27.81 -8.03 -23.18
N SER A 4 26.76 -8.83 -23.30
CA SER A 4 26.29 -9.41 -24.55
C SER A 4 24.79 -9.23 -24.73
N GLU A 5 24.36 -8.96 -25.96
CA GLU A 5 22.94 -8.89 -26.29
C GLU A 5 22.33 -10.30 -26.27
N VAL A 6 21.51 -10.56 -25.25
CA VAL A 6 20.80 -11.85 -25.06
C VAL A 6 19.55 -11.90 -25.91
N VAL A 7 18.78 -10.81 -25.93
CA VAL A 7 17.63 -10.64 -26.82
C VAL A 7 17.81 -9.35 -27.60
N SER A 8 17.75 -9.47 -28.92
CA SER A 8 17.87 -8.30 -29.79
C SER A 8 16.62 -7.43 -29.79
N LYS A 9 16.76 -6.17 -30.22
CA LYS A 9 15.61 -5.27 -30.43
C LYS A 9 14.57 -5.79 -31.43
N SER A 10 14.92 -6.77 -32.27
CA SER A 10 13.98 -7.42 -33.18
C SER A 10 13.24 -8.61 -32.55
N GLY A 11 13.43 -8.87 -31.26
CA GLY A 11 12.80 -9.95 -30.53
C GLY A 11 13.38 -11.34 -30.83
N ARG A 12 14.66 -11.42 -31.12
CA ARG A 12 15.35 -12.70 -31.32
C ARG A 12 16.24 -13.01 -30.13
N LEU A 13 15.99 -14.11 -29.46
CA LEU A 13 16.88 -14.66 -28.45
C LEU A 13 18.16 -15.19 -29.12
N ASN A 14 19.30 -14.81 -28.60
CA ASN A 14 20.61 -15.31 -29.03
C ASN A 14 21.12 -16.38 -28.07
N GLU A 15 20.70 -17.60 -28.31
CA GLU A 15 21.10 -18.76 -27.50
C GLU A 15 22.62 -18.97 -27.44
N GLY A 16 23.32 -18.70 -28.56
CA GLY A 16 24.77 -18.82 -28.61
C GLY A 16 25.49 -17.83 -27.67
N ARG A 17 25.04 -16.58 -27.62
CA ARG A 17 25.56 -15.58 -26.68
C ARG A 17 25.20 -15.95 -25.23
N LEU A 18 23.98 -16.40 -24.98
CA LEU A 18 23.57 -16.87 -23.66
C LEU A 18 24.43 -18.06 -23.19
N LYS A 19 24.68 -19.04 -24.06
CA LYS A 19 25.62 -20.15 -23.79
C LYS A 19 27.03 -19.63 -23.47
N GLY A 20 27.48 -18.61 -24.20
CA GLY A 20 28.76 -17.95 -23.95
C GLY A 20 28.87 -17.35 -22.54
N LEU A 21 27.83 -16.61 -22.11
CA LEU A 21 27.74 -16.03 -20.77
C LEU A 21 27.72 -17.10 -19.68
N MET A 22 26.99 -18.21 -19.90
CA MET A 22 26.87 -19.29 -18.94
C MET A 22 28.12 -20.17 -18.82
N LYS A 23 28.96 -20.23 -19.86
CA LYS A 23 30.17 -21.08 -19.89
C LYS A 23 31.19 -20.71 -18.80
N GLY A 24 31.23 -19.45 -18.39
CA GLY A 24 32.13 -18.97 -17.32
C GLY A 24 31.57 -19.13 -15.91
N LEU A 25 30.28 -19.45 -15.77
CA LEU A 25 29.62 -19.53 -14.48
C LEU A 25 29.78 -20.91 -13.84
N PRO A 26 29.84 -20.99 -12.49
CA PRO A 26 29.80 -22.23 -11.75
C PRO A 26 28.44 -22.93 -11.95
N LYS A 27 28.39 -24.25 -11.63
CA LYS A 27 27.14 -25.04 -11.77
C LYS A 27 25.96 -24.40 -11.05
N LYS A 28 26.20 -23.86 -9.83
CA LYS A 28 25.19 -23.11 -9.05
C LYS A 28 25.34 -21.62 -9.35
N PHE A 29 24.26 -21.02 -9.75
CA PHE A 29 24.18 -19.60 -10.09
C PHE A 29 22.80 -19.06 -9.76
N SER A 30 22.64 -17.76 -9.84
CA SER A 30 21.36 -17.07 -9.73
C SER A 30 21.18 -16.08 -10.87
N VAL A 31 19.94 -15.85 -11.28
CA VAL A 31 19.59 -14.91 -12.33
C VAL A 31 18.99 -13.65 -11.71
N ILE A 32 19.60 -12.50 -11.97
CA ILE A 32 19.11 -11.18 -11.57
C ILE A 32 18.61 -10.48 -12.82
N SER A 33 17.34 -10.04 -12.83
CA SER A 33 16.77 -9.27 -13.92
C SER A 33 16.42 -7.87 -13.43
N ALA A 34 17.00 -6.82 -14.05
CA ALA A 34 16.69 -5.44 -13.71
C ALA A 34 15.57 -4.90 -14.59
N LEU A 35 14.49 -4.47 -13.96
CA LEU A 35 13.28 -3.94 -14.57
C LEU A 35 12.99 -2.50 -14.10
N GLY A 36 12.21 -1.76 -14.85
CA GLY A 36 11.78 -0.40 -14.50
C GLY A 36 11.61 0.49 -15.72
N PRO A 37 11.15 1.75 -15.54
CA PRO A 37 10.92 2.67 -16.64
C PRO A 37 12.22 3.05 -17.37
N CYS A 38 12.08 3.61 -18.57
CA CYS A 38 13.18 4.24 -19.28
C CYS A 38 13.80 5.34 -18.40
N SER A 39 15.12 5.48 -18.46
CA SER A 39 15.85 6.51 -17.71
C SER A 39 15.75 6.41 -16.17
N SER A 40 15.22 5.30 -15.63
CA SER A 40 15.25 5.03 -14.19
C SER A 40 16.65 4.71 -13.65
N GLY A 41 17.67 4.68 -14.52
CA GLY A 41 19.07 4.43 -14.17
C GLY A 41 19.40 2.96 -13.86
N LYS A 42 18.60 2.00 -14.32
CA LYS A 42 18.87 0.55 -14.17
C LYS A 42 20.29 0.17 -14.55
N SER A 43 20.67 0.48 -15.79
CA SER A 43 22.01 0.17 -16.31
C SER A 43 23.11 0.83 -15.49
N SER A 44 22.90 2.07 -15.01
CA SER A 44 23.87 2.76 -14.15
C SER A 44 24.00 2.04 -12.80
N VAL A 45 22.88 1.69 -12.16
CA VAL A 45 22.87 0.94 -10.88
C VAL A 45 23.55 -0.43 -11.08
N LEU A 46 23.22 -1.15 -12.15
CA LEU A 46 23.87 -2.44 -12.43
C LEU A 46 25.38 -2.27 -12.64
N ASN A 47 25.81 -1.26 -13.38
CA ASN A 47 27.24 -0.99 -13.59
C ASN A 47 27.98 -0.75 -12.27
N ASP A 48 27.35 -0.01 -11.34
CA ASP A 48 27.93 0.22 -10.01
C ASP A 48 27.89 -1.05 -9.13
N LEU A 49 26.85 -1.88 -9.26
CA LEU A 49 26.70 -3.10 -8.43
C LEU A 49 27.61 -4.24 -8.86
N ILE A 50 27.80 -4.46 -10.15
CA ILE A 50 28.54 -5.62 -10.66
C ILE A 50 29.77 -5.23 -11.49
N LEU A 51 30.18 -3.97 -11.44
CA LEU A 51 31.34 -3.44 -12.15
C LEU A 51 31.32 -3.78 -13.66
N SER A 52 30.12 -3.69 -14.26
CA SER A 52 29.89 -3.91 -15.70
C SER A 52 29.95 -2.59 -16.47
N ASP A 53 29.80 -2.67 -17.77
CA ASP A 53 29.81 -1.56 -18.71
C ASP A 53 28.56 -1.58 -19.62
N PHE A 54 27.40 -1.91 -19.05
CA PHE A 54 26.13 -1.78 -19.79
C PHE A 54 25.99 -0.36 -20.36
N PRO A 55 25.44 -0.22 -21.57
CA PRO A 55 25.25 1.08 -22.19
C PRO A 55 24.41 2.01 -21.32
N VAL A 56 24.91 3.19 -21.00
CA VAL A 56 24.22 4.22 -20.21
C VAL A 56 23.92 5.40 -21.11
N GLY A 57 22.67 5.92 -21.09
CA GLY A 57 22.28 7.06 -21.91
C GLY A 57 23.00 8.35 -21.53
N SER A 58 23.41 9.09 -22.55
CA SER A 58 23.77 10.50 -22.40
C SER A 58 22.49 11.34 -22.17
N VAL A 59 22.64 12.58 -21.75
CA VAL A 59 21.57 13.55 -21.36
C VAL A 59 20.40 13.71 -22.36
N SER A 60 20.55 13.21 -23.59
CA SER A 60 19.54 13.20 -24.63
C SER A 60 18.61 11.99 -24.51
N ARG A 61 17.75 11.92 -23.55
CA ARG A 61 16.58 11.01 -23.34
C ARG A 61 16.32 9.90 -24.40
N SER A 62 17.36 9.43 -25.11
CA SER A 62 17.30 8.32 -26.04
C SER A 62 17.45 7.01 -25.28
N GLN A 63 16.64 6.05 -25.62
CA GLN A 63 16.72 4.70 -25.05
C GLN A 63 18.03 4.03 -25.49
N THR A 64 18.81 3.56 -24.52
CA THR A 64 20.12 2.93 -24.73
C THR A 64 20.07 1.42 -24.69
N THR A 65 19.28 0.84 -23.78
CA THR A 65 19.06 -0.60 -23.75
C THR A 65 17.90 -0.94 -24.65
N LEU A 66 18.16 -1.75 -25.67
CA LEU A 66 17.16 -2.28 -26.61
C LEU A 66 17.16 -3.79 -26.47
N GLY A 67 16.01 -4.36 -26.10
CA GLY A 67 15.90 -5.77 -25.83
C GLY A 67 16.43 -6.17 -24.44
N ILE A 68 17.27 -7.19 -24.36
CA ILE A 68 17.88 -7.66 -23.11
C ILE A 68 19.37 -7.84 -23.29
N ASN A 69 20.15 -7.12 -22.50
CA ASN A 69 21.59 -7.28 -22.40
C ASN A 69 21.92 -8.15 -21.17
N GLY A 70 22.95 -8.97 -21.25
CA GLY A 70 23.34 -9.84 -20.14
C GLY A 70 24.84 -9.84 -19.90
N VAL A 71 25.23 -10.13 -18.66
CA VAL A 71 26.60 -10.38 -18.24
C VAL A 71 26.63 -11.54 -17.24
N GLY A 72 27.59 -12.45 -17.41
CA GLY A 72 27.90 -13.49 -16.42
C GLY A 72 28.99 -12.97 -15.48
N VAL A 73 28.76 -13.08 -14.18
CA VAL A 73 29.63 -12.55 -13.13
C VAL A 73 29.95 -13.63 -12.12
N THR A 74 31.22 -13.75 -11.73
CA THR A 74 31.66 -14.63 -10.65
C THR A 74 32.26 -13.81 -9.51
N GLY A 75 32.38 -14.42 -8.31
CA GLY A 75 33.05 -13.78 -7.19
C GLY A 75 34.48 -13.31 -7.53
N LYS A 76 35.18 -14.05 -8.41
CA LYS A 76 36.54 -13.67 -8.87
C LYS A 76 36.53 -12.35 -9.64
N ASP A 77 35.51 -12.13 -10.47
CA ASP A 77 35.36 -10.90 -11.26
C ASP A 77 35.16 -9.66 -10.37
N LEU A 78 34.63 -9.86 -9.16
CA LEU A 78 34.39 -8.82 -8.17
C LEU A 78 35.41 -8.81 -7.03
N MET A 79 36.52 -9.56 -7.20
CA MET A 79 37.58 -9.71 -6.19
C MET A 79 37.10 -10.30 -4.85
N ILE A 80 36.01 -11.06 -4.89
CA ILE A 80 35.44 -11.74 -3.72
C ILE A 80 35.69 -13.24 -3.87
N LEU A 81 36.50 -13.80 -2.95
CA LEU A 81 36.79 -15.23 -2.90
C LEU A 81 35.77 -15.92 -2.01
N SER A 82 34.81 -16.55 -2.61
CA SER A 82 33.81 -17.37 -1.88
C SER A 82 34.01 -18.86 -2.18
N SER A 83 33.78 -19.73 -1.20
CA SER A 83 33.78 -21.16 -1.37
C SER A 83 32.49 -21.76 -0.78
N PRO A 84 31.64 -22.42 -1.59
CA PRO A 84 31.80 -22.67 -3.02
C PRO A 84 31.59 -21.41 -3.87
N PRO A 85 32.23 -21.33 -5.05
CA PRO A 85 32.08 -20.18 -5.94
C PRO A 85 30.63 -20.11 -6.43
N ARG A 86 30.05 -18.91 -6.38
CA ARG A 86 28.73 -18.61 -6.93
C ARG A 86 28.84 -17.76 -8.17
N GLY A 87 27.89 -17.93 -9.07
CA GLY A 87 27.79 -17.14 -10.29
C GLY A 87 26.49 -16.37 -10.34
N LEU A 88 26.51 -15.24 -10.99
CA LEU A 88 25.34 -14.44 -11.29
C LEU A 88 25.22 -14.27 -12.81
N LEU A 89 24.04 -14.51 -13.35
CA LEU A 89 23.65 -14.02 -14.65
C LEU A 89 22.83 -12.75 -14.40
N VAL A 90 23.33 -11.60 -14.83
CA VAL A 90 22.65 -10.31 -14.64
C VAL A 90 22.12 -9.82 -15.96
N LEU A 91 20.84 -9.49 -16.00
CA LEU A 91 20.11 -9.07 -17.20
C LEU A 91 19.64 -7.61 -17.03
N ASP A 92 20.06 -6.75 -17.94
CA ASP A 92 19.56 -5.39 -18.10
C ASP A 92 18.46 -5.40 -19.16
N VAL A 93 17.23 -5.11 -18.73
CA VAL A 93 16.04 -5.23 -19.57
C VAL A 93 15.61 -3.86 -20.08
N GLU A 94 15.20 -3.81 -21.34
CA GLU A 94 14.64 -2.63 -21.96
C GLU A 94 13.57 -1.94 -21.11
N GLY A 95 13.63 -0.61 -20.99
CA GLY A 95 12.66 0.16 -20.19
C GLY A 95 11.27 0.24 -20.82
N ALA A 96 10.26 0.37 -19.97
CA ALA A 96 8.85 0.17 -20.26
C ALA A 96 8.14 1.23 -21.10
N ASP A 97 8.63 2.45 -21.16
CA ASP A 97 7.88 3.64 -21.61
C ASP A 97 8.50 4.35 -22.82
N SER A 98 9.17 3.58 -23.65
CA SER A 98 9.74 4.11 -24.88
C SER A 98 8.66 4.45 -25.92
N LYS A 99 8.69 5.70 -26.39
CA LYS A 99 7.78 6.24 -27.40
C LYS A 99 8.08 5.82 -28.85
N ASP A 100 8.99 4.88 -29.05
CA ASP A 100 9.42 4.46 -30.37
C ASP A 100 8.37 3.53 -31.02
N LEU A 101 7.48 4.10 -31.83
CA LEU A 101 6.35 3.44 -32.51
C LEU A 101 6.78 2.42 -33.60
N GLY A 102 8.08 2.30 -33.88
CA GLY A 102 8.61 1.42 -34.94
C GLY A 102 9.07 0.03 -34.50
N ARG A 103 8.75 -0.42 -33.30
CA ARG A 103 9.30 -1.64 -32.71
C ARG A 103 8.64 -2.92 -33.14
N LYS A 104 9.48 -3.90 -33.47
CA LYS A 104 9.04 -5.25 -33.81
C LYS A 104 8.83 -6.16 -32.59
N MET A 105 9.35 -5.78 -31.40
CA MET A 105 9.22 -6.57 -30.18
C MET A 105 8.30 -5.87 -29.17
N PRO A 106 7.26 -6.54 -28.66
CA PRO A 106 6.48 -6.03 -27.55
C PRO A 106 7.35 -5.91 -26.30
N GLN A 107 7.42 -4.72 -25.70
CA GLN A 107 8.19 -4.49 -24.45
C GLN A 107 7.75 -5.44 -23.33
N LYS A 108 6.45 -5.75 -23.26
CA LYS A 108 5.89 -6.73 -22.34
C LYS A 108 6.56 -8.10 -22.46
N LEU A 109 6.93 -8.54 -23.66
CA LEU A 109 7.57 -9.84 -23.87
C LEU A 109 8.94 -9.92 -23.21
N ALA A 110 9.76 -8.87 -23.31
CA ALA A 110 11.07 -8.81 -22.68
C ALA A 110 10.96 -8.87 -21.15
N ALA A 111 10.04 -8.10 -20.56
CA ALA A 111 9.81 -8.11 -19.12
C ALA A 111 9.24 -9.44 -18.62
N SER A 112 8.27 -10.01 -19.34
CA SER A 112 7.68 -11.30 -18.99
C SER A 112 8.72 -12.42 -19.03
N PHE A 113 9.60 -12.41 -20.03
CA PHE A 113 10.70 -13.36 -20.09
C PHE A 113 11.68 -13.16 -18.92
N ALA A 114 12.10 -11.91 -18.68
CA ALA A 114 13.03 -11.59 -17.62
C ALA A 114 12.52 -11.98 -16.23
N ILE A 115 11.24 -11.74 -15.92
CA ILE A 115 10.61 -12.22 -14.68
C ILE A 115 10.54 -13.74 -14.64
N THR A 116 10.21 -14.39 -15.76
CA THR A 116 10.01 -15.83 -15.78
C THR A 116 11.29 -16.61 -15.46
N ILE A 117 12.44 -16.10 -15.91
CA ILE A 117 13.74 -16.77 -15.68
C ILE A 117 14.48 -16.25 -14.45
N ALA A 118 14.07 -15.12 -13.86
CA ALA A 118 14.76 -14.50 -12.72
C ALA A 118 14.57 -15.29 -11.43
N ASP A 119 15.60 -15.33 -10.62
CA ASP A 119 15.57 -15.72 -9.21
C ASP A 119 15.38 -14.46 -8.34
N VAL A 120 15.98 -13.35 -8.79
CA VAL A 120 15.90 -12.02 -8.20
C VAL A 120 15.45 -11.02 -9.25
N VAL A 121 14.42 -10.25 -8.94
CA VAL A 121 13.96 -9.13 -9.73
C VAL A 121 14.42 -7.84 -9.06
N LEU A 122 15.25 -7.06 -9.73
CA LEU A 122 15.68 -5.76 -9.27
C LEU A 122 14.83 -4.69 -9.95
N VAL A 123 14.11 -3.90 -9.17
CA VAL A 123 13.32 -2.77 -9.66
C VAL A 123 13.96 -1.47 -9.18
N SER A 124 14.24 -0.56 -10.12
CA SER A 124 14.86 0.73 -9.82
C SER A 124 13.97 1.87 -10.26
N PHE A 125 13.69 2.80 -9.37
CA PHE A 125 12.99 4.05 -9.67
C PHE A 125 13.49 5.20 -8.78
N ASN A 126 13.15 6.42 -9.17
CA ASN A 126 13.55 7.62 -8.43
C ASN A 126 12.61 7.82 -7.23
N MET A 127 13.11 8.35 -6.11
CA MET A 127 12.31 8.69 -4.94
C MET A 127 11.09 9.56 -5.30
N ARG A 128 11.23 10.48 -6.25
CA ARG A 128 10.14 11.38 -6.71
C ARG A 128 9.00 10.67 -7.42
N ASP A 129 9.20 9.41 -7.82
CA ASP A 129 8.19 8.59 -8.49
C ASP A 129 7.40 7.71 -7.51
N ILE A 130 7.70 7.75 -6.22
CA ILE A 130 6.93 7.07 -5.16
C ILE A 130 5.50 7.64 -5.13
N GLY A 131 4.50 6.77 -5.10
CA GLY A 131 3.08 7.13 -5.18
C GLY A 131 2.58 7.44 -6.60
N ARG A 132 3.44 7.22 -7.62
CA ARG A 132 3.10 7.44 -9.03
C ARG A 132 3.29 6.14 -9.83
N LEU A 133 2.31 5.25 -9.76
CA LEU A 133 2.35 3.90 -10.34
C LEU A 133 2.86 3.86 -11.80
N GLU A 134 2.47 4.82 -12.62
CA GLU A 134 2.86 4.86 -14.03
C GLU A 134 4.30 5.31 -14.24
N SER A 135 4.72 6.34 -13.52
CA SER A 135 6.08 6.90 -13.64
C SER A 135 7.14 5.97 -13.02
N SER A 136 6.77 5.21 -12.00
CA SER A 136 7.65 4.25 -11.32
C SER A 136 7.89 2.96 -12.12
N GLY A 137 7.10 2.70 -13.16
CA GLY A 137 7.16 1.45 -13.93
C GLY A 137 6.62 0.22 -13.21
N ILE A 138 6.00 0.41 -12.04
CA ILE A 138 5.41 -0.67 -11.23
C ILE A 138 4.28 -1.38 -12.01
N SER A 139 3.44 -0.62 -12.71
CA SER A 139 2.38 -1.19 -13.57
C SER A 139 2.94 -2.14 -14.63
N TYR A 140 4.08 -1.80 -15.21
CA TYR A 140 4.75 -2.64 -16.20
C TYR A 140 5.31 -3.94 -15.60
N LEU A 141 5.91 -3.86 -14.41
CA LEU A 141 6.34 -5.04 -13.66
C LEU A 141 5.15 -6.00 -13.45
N PHE A 142 4.00 -5.48 -13.01
CA PHE A 142 2.84 -6.32 -12.71
C PHE A 142 2.14 -6.85 -13.96
N GLN A 143 2.22 -6.17 -15.11
CA GLN A 143 1.80 -6.77 -16.38
C GLN A 143 2.66 -7.99 -16.77
N ALA A 144 3.96 -7.97 -16.46
CA ALA A 144 4.82 -9.12 -16.66
C ALA A 144 4.56 -10.24 -15.63
N VAL A 145 4.17 -9.88 -14.40
CA VAL A 145 3.69 -10.83 -13.37
C VAL A 145 2.40 -11.50 -13.83
N GLU A 146 1.47 -10.79 -14.44
CA GLU A 146 0.23 -11.35 -15.02
C GLU A 146 0.53 -12.50 -15.98
N GLU A 147 1.46 -12.29 -16.92
CA GLU A 147 1.87 -13.33 -17.87
C GLU A 147 2.55 -14.51 -17.16
N ASN A 148 3.40 -14.23 -16.15
CA ASN A 148 4.03 -15.25 -15.35
C ASN A 148 3.00 -16.12 -14.59
N LEU A 149 1.96 -15.51 -14.00
CA LEU A 149 0.87 -16.23 -13.35
C LEU A 149 0.09 -17.11 -14.35
N GLN A 150 -0.08 -16.64 -15.58
CA GLN A 150 -0.72 -17.41 -16.64
C GLN A 150 0.11 -18.66 -16.96
N LEU A 151 1.45 -18.53 -17.13
CA LEU A 151 2.34 -19.67 -17.37
C LEU A 151 2.33 -20.66 -16.22
N ARG A 152 2.23 -20.20 -14.97
CA ARG A 152 2.08 -21.06 -13.78
C ARG A 152 0.74 -21.81 -13.82
N SER A 153 -0.35 -21.14 -14.15
CA SER A 153 -1.68 -21.73 -14.27
C SER A 153 -1.73 -22.81 -15.36
N GLU A 154 -1.06 -22.59 -16.48
CA GLU A 154 -0.91 -23.54 -17.59
C GLU A 154 0.13 -24.64 -17.33
N ARG A 155 0.78 -24.64 -16.15
CA ARG A 155 1.84 -25.56 -15.75
C ARG A 155 3.06 -25.57 -16.68
N VAL A 156 3.30 -24.47 -17.38
CA VAL A 156 4.49 -24.26 -18.21
C VAL A 156 5.73 -24.08 -17.36
N ILE A 157 5.55 -23.41 -16.21
CA ILE A 157 6.58 -23.19 -15.18
C ILE A 157 6.06 -23.60 -13.80
N SER A 158 6.97 -24.02 -12.94
CA SER A 158 6.64 -24.31 -11.54
C SER A 158 6.46 -23.01 -10.74
N PRO A 159 5.52 -22.97 -9.78
CA PRO A 159 5.44 -21.87 -8.85
C PRO A 159 6.75 -21.70 -8.08
N LYS A 160 7.30 -20.49 -8.09
CA LYS A 160 8.51 -20.14 -7.36
C LYS A 160 8.35 -18.75 -6.78
N LYS A 161 8.71 -18.59 -5.51
CA LYS A 161 8.83 -17.29 -4.88
C LYS A 161 10.13 -16.63 -5.33
N GLN A 162 10.11 -15.34 -5.63
CA GLN A 162 11.27 -14.58 -6.10
C GLN A 162 11.64 -13.51 -5.08
N LEU A 163 12.90 -13.13 -5.03
CA LEU A 163 13.32 -11.96 -4.27
C LEU A 163 13.12 -10.70 -5.12
N LEU A 164 12.35 -9.74 -4.61
CA LEU A 164 12.14 -8.45 -5.24
C LEU A 164 12.98 -7.38 -4.52
N VAL A 165 14.10 -7.04 -5.11
CA VAL A 165 14.99 -5.99 -4.62
C VAL A 165 14.53 -4.65 -5.19
N THR A 166 14.00 -3.80 -4.34
CA THR A 166 13.51 -2.47 -4.72
C THR A 166 14.56 -1.43 -4.39
N VAL A 167 15.14 -0.82 -5.42
CA VAL A 167 16.16 0.22 -5.30
C VAL A 167 15.52 1.60 -5.49
N ILE A 168 15.41 2.36 -4.42
CA ILE A 168 14.92 3.73 -4.42
C ILE A 168 16.12 4.65 -4.56
N ARG A 169 16.23 5.33 -5.71
CA ARG A 169 17.34 6.21 -6.05
C ARG A 169 17.06 7.66 -5.70
N ASP A 170 18.16 8.39 -5.60
CA ASP A 170 18.14 9.82 -5.24
C ASP A 170 17.39 10.05 -3.93
N PHE A 171 17.58 9.10 -2.99
CA PHE A 171 16.88 9.09 -1.72
C PHE A 171 17.41 10.19 -0.80
N ASP A 172 16.45 10.94 -0.23
CA ASP A 172 16.71 11.98 0.75
C ASP A 172 15.85 11.72 2.00
N GLU A 173 16.51 11.40 3.10
CA GLU A 173 15.86 11.06 4.36
C GLU A 173 15.23 12.29 5.05
N GLU A 174 15.69 13.50 4.69
CA GLU A 174 15.10 14.76 5.18
C GLU A 174 13.73 15.02 4.53
N GLU A 175 13.52 14.56 3.29
CA GLU A 175 12.25 14.74 2.58
C GLU A 175 11.23 13.67 2.98
N ILE A 176 11.65 12.40 3.12
CA ILE A 176 10.79 11.28 3.53
C ILE A 176 11.58 10.24 4.30
N SER A 177 11.08 9.78 5.44
CA SER A 177 11.72 8.70 6.17
C SER A 177 11.71 7.39 5.35
N ARG A 178 12.75 6.57 5.51
CA ARG A 178 12.86 5.27 4.83
C ARG A 178 11.61 4.39 5.07
N GLN A 179 11.07 4.38 6.27
CA GLN A 179 9.86 3.60 6.60
C GLN A 179 8.63 4.07 5.82
N ASN A 180 8.43 5.38 5.70
CA ASN A 180 7.31 5.94 4.96
C ASN A 180 7.44 5.69 3.46
N ALA A 181 8.66 5.77 2.92
CA ALA A 181 8.95 5.44 1.52
C ALA A 181 8.61 3.97 1.22
N ILE A 182 9.05 3.03 2.07
CA ILE A 182 8.74 1.61 1.95
C ILE A 182 7.23 1.36 2.01
N ALA A 183 6.53 1.98 2.97
CA ALA A 183 5.08 1.82 3.12
C ALA A 183 4.31 2.32 1.88
N ALA A 184 4.74 3.44 1.30
CA ALA A 184 4.16 3.99 0.08
C ALA A 184 4.39 3.06 -1.12
N VAL A 185 5.62 2.56 -1.32
CA VAL A 185 5.94 1.62 -2.40
C VAL A 185 5.17 0.31 -2.24
N MET A 186 5.03 -0.22 -1.03
CA MET A 186 4.23 -1.41 -0.78
C MET A 186 2.75 -1.20 -1.08
N THR A 187 2.24 0.02 -0.88
CA THR A 187 0.87 0.39 -1.29
C THR A 187 0.74 0.40 -2.80
N ASP A 188 1.72 0.97 -3.51
CA ASP A 188 1.77 0.96 -4.97
C ASP A 188 1.82 -0.47 -5.53
N PHE A 189 2.62 -1.36 -4.95
CA PHE A 189 2.68 -2.77 -5.35
C PHE A 189 1.35 -3.50 -5.14
N ARG A 190 0.66 -3.26 -4.00
CA ARG A 190 -0.68 -3.84 -3.77
C ARG A 190 -1.69 -3.32 -4.78
N SER A 191 -1.67 -2.03 -5.05
CA SER A 191 -2.55 -1.41 -6.05
C SER A 191 -2.30 -2.02 -7.43
N ALA A 192 -1.04 -2.13 -7.86
CA ALA A 192 -0.68 -2.73 -9.14
C ALA A 192 -1.09 -4.22 -9.24
N LEU A 193 -0.91 -5.01 -8.18
CA LEU A 193 -1.37 -6.42 -8.17
C LEU A 193 -2.89 -6.53 -8.34
N ASN A 194 -3.64 -5.56 -7.83
CA ASN A 194 -5.10 -5.56 -7.94
C ASN A 194 -5.59 -5.15 -9.34
N THR A 195 -4.75 -4.51 -10.16
CA THR A 195 -5.12 -4.11 -11.53
C THR A 195 -4.92 -5.20 -12.57
N ILE A 196 -4.11 -6.23 -12.29
CA ILE A 196 -3.85 -7.32 -13.24
C ILE A 196 -4.93 -8.41 -13.20
N SER A 197 -5.15 -9.05 -14.35
CA SER A 197 -6.02 -10.23 -14.43
C SER A 197 -5.30 -11.44 -13.86
N ARG A 198 -5.93 -12.11 -12.91
CA ARG A 198 -5.36 -13.32 -12.29
C ARG A 198 -6.12 -14.56 -12.73
N PRO A 199 -5.43 -15.61 -13.24
CA PRO A 199 -6.09 -16.83 -13.66
C PRO A 199 -6.74 -17.57 -12.48
N THR A 200 -7.70 -18.44 -12.79
CA THR A 200 -8.35 -19.30 -11.78
C THR A 200 -7.30 -20.07 -10.99
N GLY A 201 -7.39 -20.04 -9.67
CA GLY A 201 -6.39 -20.60 -8.75
C GLY A 201 -5.38 -19.57 -8.22
N TYR A 202 -5.26 -18.39 -8.84
CA TYR A 202 -4.39 -17.31 -8.40
C TYR A 202 -5.14 -16.03 -8.00
N VAL A 203 -6.47 -16.06 -7.98
CA VAL A 203 -7.30 -14.87 -7.64
C VAL A 203 -7.00 -14.34 -6.23
N ALA A 204 -6.77 -15.23 -5.28
CA ALA A 204 -6.47 -14.89 -3.88
C ALA A 204 -4.97 -14.67 -3.60
N THR A 205 -4.10 -14.71 -4.63
CA THR A 205 -2.65 -14.57 -4.46
C THR A 205 -2.29 -13.20 -3.91
N ARG A 206 -1.49 -13.18 -2.85
CA ARG A 206 -0.95 -11.98 -2.22
C ARG A 206 0.46 -11.69 -2.76
N LEU A 207 0.94 -10.48 -2.57
CA LEU A 207 2.32 -10.09 -2.92
C LEU A 207 3.36 -11.02 -2.27
N THR A 208 3.14 -11.36 -1.00
CA THR A 208 4.03 -12.23 -0.20
C THR A 208 4.05 -13.68 -0.66
N ASP A 209 3.07 -14.10 -1.46
CA ASP A 209 3.05 -15.43 -2.06
C ASP A 209 3.93 -15.48 -3.34
N LEU A 210 4.16 -14.31 -3.96
CA LEU A 210 4.95 -14.15 -5.17
C LEU A 210 6.38 -13.72 -4.89
N PHE A 211 6.55 -12.79 -3.93
CA PHE A 211 7.82 -12.14 -3.66
C PHE A 211 8.17 -12.14 -2.17
N GLU A 212 9.46 -12.24 -1.92
CA GLU A 212 10.09 -11.70 -0.73
C GLU A 212 10.67 -10.33 -1.09
N PHE A 213 10.59 -9.38 -0.16
CA PHE A 213 10.89 -7.98 -0.44
C PHE A 213 12.16 -7.54 0.24
N GLU A 214 13.03 -6.91 -0.53
CA GLU A 214 14.20 -6.20 -0.03
C GLU A 214 14.15 -4.75 -0.51
N PHE A 215 14.36 -3.79 0.39
CA PHE A 215 14.33 -2.37 0.06
C PHE A 215 15.70 -1.74 0.31
N VAL A 216 16.23 -1.13 -0.73
CA VAL A 216 17.51 -0.44 -0.71
C VAL A 216 17.31 1.00 -1.12
N THR A 217 17.88 1.92 -0.37
CA THR A 217 17.92 3.35 -0.70
C THR A 217 19.32 3.70 -1.16
N LEU A 218 19.42 4.45 -2.26
CA LEU A 218 20.70 4.98 -2.76
C LEU A 218 20.62 6.50 -2.82
N SER A 219 21.57 7.16 -2.21
CA SER A 219 21.75 8.61 -2.23
C SER A 219 21.96 9.13 -3.66
N ASN A 220 21.80 10.43 -3.89
CA ASN A 220 22.03 11.02 -5.22
C ASN A 220 23.52 10.92 -5.59
N LYS A 221 23.81 10.20 -6.68
CA LYS A 221 25.17 9.89 -7.12
C LYS A 221 26.00 11.13 -7.45
N ASN A 222 25.37 12.22 -7.90
CA ASN A 222 26.08 13.44 -8.29
C ASN A 222 26.31 14.38 -7.12
N LEU A 223 25.41 14.38 -6.13
CA LEU A 223 25.48 15.27 -4.97
C LEU A 223 26.25 14.63 -3.80
N PHE A 224 26.11 13.32 -3.61
CA PHE A 224 26.64 12.59 -2.47
C PHE A 224 27.43 11.34 -2.93
N ARG A 225 28.45 11.54 -3.75
CA ARG A 225 29.19 10.48 -4.42
C ARG A 225 29.75 9.42 -3.46
N GLU A 226 30.42 9.82 -2.41
CA GLU A 226 31.04 8.89 -1.45
C GLU A 226 29.99 8.04 -0.71
N LYS A 227 28.88 8.68 -0.30
CA LYS A 227 27.77 7.98 0.33
C LYS A 227 27.13 6.98 -0.63
N PHE A 228 26.87 7.38 -1.88
CA PHE A 228 26.35 6.49 -2.91
C PHE A 228 27.27 5.29 -3.15
N ASP A 229 28.58 5.52 -3.30
CA ASP A 229 29.55 4.46 -3.55
C ASP A 229 29.64 3.47 -2.37
N SER A 230 29.50 3.96 -1.14
CA SER A 230 29.41 3.13 0.08
C SER A 230 28.13 2.28 0.08
N GLU A 231 26.97 2.90 -0.18
CA GLU A 231 25.66 2.21 -0.22
C GLU A 231 25.61 1.17 -1.35
N ALA A 232 26.12 1.49 -2.53
CA ALA A 232 26.22 0.58 -3.66
C ALA A 232 27.19 -0.58 -3.37
N SER A 233 28.30 -0.30 -2.68
CA SER A 233 29.25 -1.33 -2.27
C SER A 233 28.67 -2.28 -1.24
N ALA A 234 27.89 -1.79 -0.27
CA ALA A 234 27.18 -2.61 0.71
C ALA A 234 26.17 -3.55 0.01
N LEU A 235 25.36 -3.03 -0.92
CA LEU A 235 24.44 -3.87 -1.68
C LEU A 235 25.18 -4.90 -2.54
N ARG A 236 26.31 -4.53 -3.15
CA ARG A 236 27.17 -5.46 -3.90
C ARG A 236 27.65 -6.59 -3.00
N ALA A 237 28.14 -6.28 -1.79
CA ALA A 237 28.61 -7.31 -0.85
C ALA A 237 27.49 -8.30 -0.53
N ARG A 238 26.29 -7.83 -0.26
CA ARG A 238 25.10 -8.66 0.01
C ARG A 238 24.67 -9.53 -1.18
N LEU A 239 24.98 -9.12 -2.41
CA LEU A 239 24.67 -9.90 -3.62
C LEU A 239 25.69 -11.01 -3.90
N VAL A 240 26.96 -10.81 -3.52
CA VAL A 240 28.04 -11.67 -4.02
C VAL A 240 28.90 -12.31 -2.94
N ASN A 241 28.88 -11.84 -1.71
CA ASN A 241 29.68 -12.35 -0.61
C ASN A 241 28.86 -13.23 0.34
N PRO A 242 28.99 -14.57 0.31
CA PRO A 242 28.26 -15.46 1.20
C PRO A 242 28.64 -15.34 2.70
N MET A 243 29.68 -14.59 3.02
CA MET A 243 30.09 -14.33 4.40
C MET A 243 29.48 -13.01 4.95
N GLU A 244 28.73 -12.31 4.13
CA GLU A 244 28.00 -11.12 4.55
C GLU A 244 26.81 -11.50 5.41
N GLU A 245 26.58 -10.79 6.51
CA GLU A 245 25.50 -11.06 7.48
C GLU A 245 24.11 -11.04 6.84
N GLU A 246 23.91 -10.17 5.84
CA GLU A 246 22.64 -10.04 5.10
C GLU A 246 22.76 -10.56 3.66
N TYR A 247 23.44 -11.68 3.44
CA TYR A 247 23.62 -12.25 2.11
C TYR A 247 22.27 -12.64 1.48
N LEU A 248 21.94 -12.07 0.32
CA LEU A 248 20.61 -12.20 -0.29
C LEU A 248 20.28 -13.59 -0.84
N PHE A 249 21.28 -14.43 -1.09
CA PHE A 249 21.08 -15.80 -1.58
C PHE A 249 21.33 -16.87 -0.52
N GLU A 250 21.17 -16.53 0.75
CA GLU A 250 21.20 -17.52 1.83
C GLU A 250 20.04 -18.50 1.66
N ASN A 251 18.84 -18.00 1.35
CA ASN A 251 17.70 -18.83 1.01
C ASN A 251 17.91 -19.51 -0.36
N SER A 252 17.84 -20.84 -0.38
CA SER A 252 17.98 -21.65 -1.60
C SER A 252 16.91 -21.37 -2.65
N ASP A 253 15.76 -20.81 -2.27
CA ASP A 253 14.67 -20.47 -3.17
C ASP A 253 15.06 -19.37 -4.18
N PHE A 254 16.06 -18.55 -3.84
CA PHE A 254 16.59 -17.50 -4.72
C PHE A 254 17.79 -17.97 -5.56
N GLN A 255 18.05 -19.26 -5.60
CA GLN A 255 19.05 -19.87 -6.45
C GLN A 255 18.37 -20.55 -7.62
N ASN A 256 19.03 -20.57 -8.80
CA ASN A 256 18.47 -21.25 -9.93
C ASN A 256 18.47 -22.78 -9.71
N ALA A 257 17.32 -23.40 -9.98
CA ALA A 257 17.17 -24.86 -9.83
C ALA A 257 17.94 -25.65 -10.90
N LEU A 258 18.25 -25.01 -12.04
CA LEU A 258 18.97 -25.62 -13.15
C LEU A 258 20.48 -25.43 -13.01
N GLU A 259 21.25 -26.36 -13.54
CA GLU A 259 22.66 -26.15 -13.75
C GLU A 259 22.90 -25.13 -14.88
N ALA A 260 23.99 -24.37 -14.77
CA ALA A 260 24.36 -23.35 -15.75
C ALA A 260 24.43 -23.88 -17.20
N SER A 261 24.81 -25.13 -17.38
CA SER A 261 24.88 -25.78 -18.70
C SER A 261 23.52 -26.02 -19.36
N LYS A 262 22.46 -26.24 -18.57
CA LYS A 262 21.11 -26.56 -19.06
C LYS A 262 20.23 -25.29 -19.19
N PHE A 263 20.61 -24.22 -18.51
CA PHE A 263 19.82 -22.98 -18.47
C PHE A 263 19.57 -22.35 -19.86
N PRO A 264 20.51 -22.25 -20.81
CA PRO A 264 20.28 -21.65 -22.12
C PRO A 264 19.18 -22.36 -22.94
N GLU A 265 19.11 -23.69 -22.84
CA GLU A 265 18.08 -24.47 -23.51
C GLU A 265 16.69 -24.19 -22.93
N GLU A 266 16.57 -24.18 -21.62
CA GLU A 266 15.31 -23.86 -20.93
C GLU A 266 14.90 -22.41 -21.18
N ALA A 267 15.81 -21.45 -21.12
CA ALA A 267 15.55 -20.06 -21.47
C ALA A 267 15.04 -19.92 -22.91
N SER A 268 15.61 -20.67 -23.86
CA SER A 268 15.17 -20.71 -25.25
C SER A 268 13.78 -21.32 -25.40
N ARG A 269 13.46 -22.37 -24.64
CA ARG A 269 12.12 -22.96 -24.57
C ARG A 269 11.09 -21.94 -24.09
N LEU A 270 11.37 -21.27 -22.97
CA LEU A 270 10.46 -20.27 -22.38
C LEU A 270 10.28 -19.07 -23.27
N TRP A 271 11.35 -18.57 -23.91
CA TRP A 271 11.26 -17.50 -24.89
C TRP A 271 10.32 -17.84 -26.04
N ARG A 272 10.39 -19.09 -26.56
CA ARG A 272 9.51 -19.55 -27.64
C ARG A 272 8.06 -19.54 -27.19
N VAL A 273 7.75 -20.13 -26.03
CA VAL A 273 6.38 -20.15 -25.49
C VAL A 273 5.82 -18.74 -25.32
N LEU A 274 6.58 -17.84 -24.69
CA LEU A 274 6.15 -16.46 -24.50
C LEU A 274 5.95 -15.73 -25.84
N SER A 275 6.84 -15.97 -26.82
CA SER A 275 6.72 -15.37 -28.15
C SER A 275 5.52 -15.89 -28.93
N GLU A 276 5.14 -17.15 -28.78
CA GLU A 276 3.95 -17.76 -29.34
C GLU A 276 2.69 -17.23 -28.68
N ASN A 277 2.68 -17.12 -27.35
CA ASN A 277 1.58 -16.53 -26.59
C ASN A 277 1.35 -15.06 -27.01
N ALA A 278 2.43 -14.28 -27.14
CA ALA A 278 2.35 -12.89 -27.57
C ALA A 278 1.79 -12.72 -28.99
N LYS A 279 2.04 -13.68 -29.88
CA LYS A 279 1.46 -13.69 -31.24
C LYS A 279 0.00 -14.14 -31.26
N SER A 280 -0.34 -15.10 -30.41
CA SER A 280 -1.69 -15.68 -30.31
C SER A 280 -2.67 -14.76 -29.58
N ARG A 281 -2.14 -13.84 -28.77
CA ARG A 281 -2.90 -12.83 -28.03
C ARG A 281 -2.35 -11.43 -28.36
N PRO A 282 -2.40 -10.99 -29.63
CA PRO A 282 -2.08 -9.59 -29.90
C PRO A 282 -3.08 -8.75 -29.11
N LEU A 283 -2.57 -7.78 -28.32
CA LEU A 283 -3.43 -6.70 -27.85
C LEU A 283 -3.88 -5.99 -29.12
N PRO A 284 -5.19 -5.98 -29.46
CA PRO A 284 -5.67 -5.17 -30.56
C PRO A 284 -5.23 -3.72 -30.31
N ASP A 285 -4.89 -2.97 -31.33
CA ASP A 285 -4.64 -1.51 -31.21
C ASP A 285 -5.78 -0.81 -30.47
N GLU A 286 -6.99 -1.36 -30.56
CA GLU A 286 -8.19 -0.97 -29.83
C GLU A 286 -8.05 -1.15 -28.30
N GLU A 287 -7.42 -2.22 -27.82
CA GLU A 287 -7.27 -2.46 -26.37
C GLU A 287 -6.16 -1.58 -25.77
N VAL A 288 -5.11 -1.30 -26.51
CA VAL A 288 -4.07 -0.31 -26.14
C VAL A 288 -4.68 1.09 -26.09
N SER A 289 -5.46 1.44 -27.12
CA SER A 289 -6.19 2.70 -27.19
C SER A 289 -7.21 2.82 -26.06
N ALA A 290 -7.96 1.74 -25.80
CA ALA A 290 -8.92 1.67 -24.70
C ALA A 290 -8.26 1.88 -23.34
N ASN A 291 -7.15 1.20 -23.06
CA ASN A 291 -6.41 1.37 -21.80
C ASN A 291 -5.97 2.82 -21.59
N PHE A 292 -5.36 3.44 -22.60
CA PHE A 292 -4.89 4.82 -22.54
C PHE A 292 -6.05 5.82 -22.34
N LYS A 293 -7.11 5.67 -23.11
CA LYS A 293 -8.27 6.58 -23.06
C LYS A 293 -9.05 6.42 -21.76
N CYS A 294 -9.30 5.19 -21.31
CA CYS A 294 -9.96 4.93 -20.03
C CYS A 294 -9.14 5.48 -18.85
N ASP A 295 -7.82 5.44 -18.93
CA ASP A 295 -6.94 6.02 -17.92
C ASP A 295 -6.99 7.56 -17.91
N GLN A 296 -7.01 8.19 -19.08
CA GLN A 296 -7.25 9.65 -19.18
C GLN A 296 -8.61 10.05 -18.62
N SER A 297 -9.66 9.31 -18.99
CA SER A 297 -11.03 9.55 -18.52
C SER A 297 -11.16 9.39 -17.01
N TYR A 298 -10.48 8.39 -16.43
CA TYR A 298 -10.36 8.21 -14.98
C TYR A 298 -9.76 9.46 -14.32
N LYS A 299 -8.61 9.93 -14.81
CA LYS A 299 -7.91 11.09 -14.25
C LYS A 299 -8.74 12.36 -14.27
N GLU A 300 -9.48 12.59 -15.36
CA GLU A 300 -10.31 13.77 -15.50
C GLU A 300 -11.54 13.70 -14.59
N ALA A 301 -12.26 12.58 -14.56
CA ALA A 301 -13.40 12.38 -13.67
C ALA A 301 -12.98 12.46 -12.20
N TYR A 302 -11.85 11.82 -11.82
CA TYR A 302 -11.33 11.85 -10.46
C TYR A 302 -10.92 13.25 -10.00
N LYS A 303 -10.45 14.11 -10.90
CA LYS A 303 -10.04 15.47 -10.58
C LYS A 303 -11.16 16.32 -9.97
N GLN A 304 -12.37 16.25 -10.55
CA GLN A 304 -13.55 16.95 -10.05
C GLN A 304 -14.01 16.37 -8.71
N TYR A 305 -14.04 15.06 -8.60
CA TYR A 305 -14.30 14.36 -7.33
C TYR A 305 -13.34 14.81 -6.23
N ASN A 306 -12.04 14.79 -6.49
CA ASN A 306 -10.99 15.07 -5.50
C ASN A 306 -11.12 16.50 -4.91
N LEU A 307 -11.53 17.49 -5.70
CA LEU A 307 -11.76 18.85 -5.20
C LEU A 307 -12.82 18.87 -4.09
N LYS A 308 -13.94 18.17 -4.28
CA LYS A 308 -15.03 18.12 -3.30
C LYS A 308 -14.68 17.23 -2.10
N ALA A 309 -14.10 16.06 -2.34
CA ALA A 309 -13.66 15.14 -1.29
C ALA A 309 -12.60 15.79 -0.38
N LYS A 310 -11.64 16.52 -0.96
CA LYS A 310 -10.63 17.27 -0.21
C LYS A 310 -11.26 18.36 0.66
N ALA A 311 -12.21 19.12 0.13
CA ALA A 311 -12.92 20.14 0.91
C ALA A 311 -13.66 19.52 2.11
N TRP A 312 -14.28 18.37 1.94
CA TRP A 312 -14.91 17.64 3.05
C TRP A 312 -13.89 17.09 4.05
N SER A 313 -12.77 16.55 3.56
CA SER A 313 -11.69 16.08 4.43
C SER A 313 -11.11 17.23 5.26
N ASP A 314 -10.82 18.37 4.65
CA ASP A 314 -10.33 19.57 5.34
C ASP A 314 -11.34 20.07 6.38
N ARG A 315 -12.63 20.08 6.02
CA ARG A 315 -13.70 20.49 6.95
C ARG A 315 -13.84 19.52 8.12
N ALA A 316 -13.81 18.24 7.88
CA ALA A 316 -13.88 17.22 8.93
C ALA A 316 -12.68 17.28 9.89
N GLN A 317 -11.49 17.59 9.37
CA GLN A 317 -10.25 17.63 10.14
C GLN A 317 -10.00 18.97 10.86
N ARG A 318 -10.35 20.09 10.23
CA ARG A 318 -10.03 21.45 10.75
C ARG A 318 -11.17 22.09 11.50
N GLU A 319 -12.39 21.98 10.97
CA GLU A 319 -13.57 22.62 11.56
C GLU A 319 -14.24 21.74 12.61
N GLU A 320 -13.92 20.44 12.64
CA GLU A 320 -14.48 19.45 13.56
C GLU A 320 -16.01 19.49 13.63
N ARG A 321 -16.64 19.74 12.50
CA ARG A 321 -18.10 19.80 12.37
C ARG A 321 -18.63 18.64 11.56
N VAL A 322 -19.77 18.15 12.00
CA VAL A 322 -20.53 17.14 11.27
C VAL A 322 -21.01 17.74 9.95
N ILE A 323 -20.72 17.06 8.84
CA ILE A 323 -21.13 17.46 7.49
C ILE A 323 -22.58 17.05 7.30
N ALA A 324 -23.45 18.04 7.10
CA ALA A 324 -24.88 17.76 6.87
C ALA A 324 -25.08 16.97 5.58
N ASN A 325 -25.99 15.99 5.61
CA ASN A 325 -26.34 15.14 4.46
C ASN A 325 -25.15 14.40 3.80
N PHE A 326 -24.06 14.15 4.55
CA PHE A 326 -22.83 13.54 4.02
C PHE A 326 -23.11 12.25 3.23
N GLY A 327 -23.94 11.34 3.75
CA GLY A 327 -24.26 10.09 3.06
C GLY A 327 -24.91 10.32 1.69
N ARG A 328 -25.95 11.17 1.66
CA ARG A 328 -26.67 11.49 0.42
C ARG A 328 -25.77 12.23 -0.61
N GLU A 329 -24.96 13.16 -0.11
CA GLU A 329 -24.05 13.90 -1.00
C GLU A 329 -22.89 13.03 -1.48
N SER A 330 -22.43 12.07 -0.67
CA SER A 330 -21.43 11.08 -1.06
C SER A 330 -21.97 10.14 -2.15
N ASP A 331 -23.23 9.67 -2.01
CA ASP A 331 -23.89 8.88 -3.05
C ASP A 331 -23.93 9.65 -4.38
N ALA A 332 -24.42 10.89 -4.34
CA ALA A 332 -24.49 11.73 -5.54
C ALA A 332 -23.10 12.04 -6.14
N LEU A 333 -22.09 12.26 -5.30
CA LEU A 333 -20.74 12.52 -5.77
C LEU A 333 -20.13 11.30 -6.48
N VAL A 334 -20.30 10.12 -5.90
CA VAL A 334 -19.83 8.85 -6.50
C VAL A 334 -20.56 8.59 -7.82
N GLU A 335 -21.88 8.72 -7.84
CA GLU A 335 -22.71 8.50 -9.03
C GLU A 335 -22.35 9.47 -10.17
N ASN A 336 -22.32 10.77 -9.92
CA ASN A 336 -21.95 11.78 -10.91
C ASN A 336 -20.52 11.56 -11.46
N THR A 337 -19.56 11.18 -10.61
CA THR A 337 -18.19 10.91 -11.07
C THR A 337 -18.11 9.67 -11.95
N LEU A 338 -18.86 8.61 -11.62
CA LEU A 338 -18.94 7.41 -12.48
C LEU A 338 -19.67 7.68 -13.79
N GLU A 339 -20.70 8.53 -13.78
CA GLU A 339 -21.39 8.99 -14.99
C GLU A 339 -20.46 9.82 -15.88
N GLU A 340 -19.68 10.74 -15.29
CA GLU A 340 -18.70 11.53 -16.01
C GLU A 340 -17.63 10.62 -16.65
N TYR A 341 -17.07 9.66 -15.88
CA TYR A 341 -16.17 8.65 -16.43
C TYR A 341 -16.80 7.88 -17.59
N SER A 342 -18.05 7.42 -17.39
CA SER A 342 -18.81 6.68 -18.42
C SER A 342 -19.06 7.49 -19.69
N HIS A 343 -19.24 8.80 -19.56
CA HIS A 343 -19.38 9.72 -20.69
C HIS A 343 -18.03 9.91 -21.40
N LEU A 344 -16.96 10.19 -20.66
CA LEU A 344 -15.62 10.42 -21.20
C LEU A 344 -15.02 9.18 -21.88
N ALA A 345 -15.37 7.98 -21.39
CA ALA A 345 -14.90 6.70 -21.90
C ALA A 345 -15.96 5.95 -22.72
N SER A 346 -16.98 6.65 -23.24
CA SER A 346 -18.16 6.04 -23.89
C SER A 346 -17.84 5.10 -25.04
N ASP A 347 -16.82 5.44 -25.85
CA ASP A 347 -16.40 4.67 -27.02
C ASP A 347 -15.78 3.31 -26.66
N PHE A 348 -15.41 3.13 -25.40
CA PHE A 348 -14.73 1.94 -24.90
C PHE A 348 -15.60 1.11 -23.96
N ARG A 349 -16.91 1.41 -23.85
CA ARG A 349 -17.85 0.61 -23.06
C ARG A 349 -17.84 -0.85 -23.49
N GLY A 350 -17.82 -1.75 -22.52
CA GLY A 350 -17.76 -3.20 -22.76
C GLY A 350 -16.35 -3.75 -22.98
N THR A 351 -15.32 -2.90 -22.96
CA THR A 351 -13.92 -3.38 -22.93
C THR A 351 -13.49 -3.68 -21.51
N LYS A 352 -12.57 -4.63 -21.34
CA LYS A 352 -11.96 -4.96 -20.03
C LYS A 352 -11.28 -3.74 -19.39
N ALA A 353 -10.69 -2.86 -20.20
CA ALA A 353 -10.07 -1.62 -19.74
C ALA A 353 -11.09 -0.68 -19.09
N TYR A 354 -12.25 -0.51 -19.71
CA TYR A 354 -13.35 0.30 -19.20
C TYR A 354 -13.86 -0.23 -17.85
N ASP A 355 -14.18 -1.52 -17.78
CA ASP A 355 -14.75 -2.13 -16.58
C ASP A 355 -13.75 -2.08 -15.41
N ARG A 356 -12.48 -2.37 -15.67
CA ARG A 356 -11.41 -2.29 -14.67
C ARG A 356 -11.26 -0.88 -14.11
N LYS A 357 -11.18 0.14 -14.98
CA LYS A 357 -11.00 1.54 -14.54
C LYS A 357 -12.23 2.11 -13.86
N ASN A 358 -13.41 1.70 -14.28
CA ASN A 358 -14.67 2.07 -13.62
C ASN A 358 -14.73 1.51 -12.19
N MET A 359 -14.31 0.25 -12.00
CA MET A 359 -14.27 -0.39 -10.69
C MET A 359 -13.19 0.25 -9.80
N GLU A 360 -12.00 0.49 -10.33
CA GLU A 360 -10.90 1.17 -9.64
C GLU A 360 -11.30 2.57 -9.16
N LEU A 361 -11.96 3.37 -10.02
CA LEU A 361 -12.46 4.69 -9.67
C LEU A 361 -13.46 4.63 -8.51
N LYS A 362 -14.42 3.72 -8.59
CA LYS A 362 -15.41 3.50 -7.54
C LYS A 362 -14.78 3.10 -6.22
N GLU A 363 -13.86 2.15 -6.23
CA GLU A 363 -13.18 1.68 -5.01
C GLU A 363 -12.32 2.78 -4.39
N THR A 364 -11.58 3.54 -5.19
CA THR A 364 -10.78 4.67 -4.72
C THR A 364 -11.66 5.70 -4.02
N MET A 365 -12.75 6.13 -4.66
CA MET A 365 -13.67 7.09 -4.07
C MET A 365 -14.29 6.60 -2.75
N LEU A 366 -14.76 5.35 -2.72
CA LEU A 366 -15.38 4.78 -1.52
C LEU A 366 -14.38 4.62 -0.37
N ASN A 367 -13.12 4.32 -0.65
CA ASN A 367 -12.08 4.23 0.37
C ASN A 367 -11.78 5.60 0.98
N GLU A 368 -11.62 6.63 0.15
CA GLU A 368 -11.36 8.00 0.62
C GLU A 368 -12.54 8.58 1.41
N LEU A 369 -13.76 8.44 0.90
CA LEU A 369 -14.97 8.86 1.60
C LEU A 369 -15.17 8.06 2.89
N GLY A 370 -14.72 6.81 2.96
CA GLY A 370 -14.75 5.97 4.15
C GLY A 370 -13.93 6.55 5.31
N LEU A 371 -12.79 7.19 5.01
CA LEU A 371 -11.98 7.88 6.02
C LEU A 371 -12.74 9.11 6.59
N ILE A 372 -13.42 9.85 5.72
CA ILE A 372 -14.24 11.00 6.14
C ILE A 372 -15.42 10.51 6.98
N TYR A 373 -16.09 9.44 6.56
CA TYR A 373 -17.19 8.82 7.31
C TYR A 373 -16.75 8.40 8.72
N ALA A 374 -15.61 7.73 8.85
CA ALA A 374 -15.08 7.34 10.16
C ALA A 374 -14.86 8.57 11.06
N LYS A 375 -14.34 9.67 10.51
CA LYS A 375 -14.19 10.93 11.26
C LYS A 375 -15.53 11.55 11.64
N GLN A 376 -16.54 11.47 10.76
CA GLN A 376 -17.89 11.94 11.08
C GLN A 376 -18.51 11.14 12.22
N LEU A 377 -18.28 9.83 12.29
CA LEU A 377 -18.75 9.00 13.42
C LEU A 377 -18.12 9.45 14.74
N GLU A 378 -16.81 9.76 14.75
CA GLU A 378 -16.12 10.29 15.93
C GLU A 378 -16.78 11.61 16.41
N LEU A 379 -16.98 12.54 15.49
CA LEU A 379 -17.61 13.82 15.82
C LEU A 379 -19.05 13.66 16.36
N ILE A 380 -19.82 12.72 15.79
CA ILE A 380 -21.15 12.40 16.31
C ILE A 380 -21.07 11.83 17.73
N MET A 381 -20.14 10.92 17.98
CA MET A 381 -19.93 10.33 19.30
C MET A 381 -19.56 11.40 20.32
N GLU A 382 -18.65 12.33 19.98
CA GLU A 382 -18.27 13.44 20.86
C GLU A 382 -19.48 14.31 21.25
N VAL A 383 -20.25 14.78 20.26
CA VAL A 383 -21.43 15.62 20.50
C VAL A 383 -22.50 14.90 21.33
N LEU A 384 -22.77 13.63 21.04
CA LEU A 384 -23.75 12.85 21.78
C LEU A 384 -23.28 12.53 23.20
N PHE A 385 -21.99 12.28 23.38
CA PHE A 385 -21.39 12.04 24.69
C PHE A 385 -21.43 13.28 25.57
N GLU A 386 -21.05 14.46 25.05
CA GLU A 386 -21.16 15.73 25.78
C GLU A 386 -22.61 16.02 26.21
N THR A 387 -23.55 15.79 25.28
CA THR A 387 -24.98 15.97 25.57
C THR A 387 -25.46 14.98 26.65
N PHE A 388 -25.01 13.73 26.57
CA PHE A 388 -25.33 12.69 27.55
C PHE A 388 -24.80 13.04 28.94
N CYS A 389 -23.52 13.43 29.06
CA CYS A 389 -22.92 13.85 30.32
C CYS A 389 -23.65 15.06 30.92
N SER A 390 -24.00 16.05 30.10
CA SER A 390 -24.78 17.21 30.53
C SER A 390 -26.15 16.81 31.09
N ASN A 391 -26.83 15.86 30.48
CA ASN A 391 -28.11 15.34 30.93
C ASN A 391 -27.95 14.54 32.23
N LEU A 392 -26.91 13.67 32.34
CA LEU A 392 -26.62 12.92 33.56
C LEU A 392 -26.42 13.84 34.77
N ASN A 393 -25.74 14.98 34.58
CA ASN A 393 -25.48 15.95 35.66
C ASN A 393 -26.78 16.64 36.17
N ARG A 394 -27.83 16.67 35.33
CA ARG A 394 -29.14 17.26 35.71
C ARG A 394 -30.10 16.29 36.34
N LEU A 395 -29.75 14.99 36.35
CA LEU A 395 -30.65 13.98 36.95
C LEU A 395 -30.61 14.05 38.48
N HIS A 396 -31.80 14.16 39.09
CA HIS A 396 -31.96 14.06 40.53
C HIS A 396 -31.81 12.60 40.99
N VAL A 397 -31.26 12.45 42.19
CA VAL A 397 -31.12 11.13 42.83
C VAL A 397 -32.53 10.64 43.27
N THR A 398 -33.01 9.59 42.64
CA THR A 398 -34.28 8.96 42.94
C THR A 398 -34.11 7.44 42.97
N ASN A 399 -35.08 6.70 43.54
CA ASN A 399 -35.07 5.23 43.54
C ASN A 399 -35.17 4.61 42.13
N GLN A 400 -35.41 5.43 41.10
CA GLN A 400 -35.48 5.01 39.69
C GLN A 400 -34.28 5.50 38.84
N LEU A 401 -33.26 6.11 39.46
CA LEU A 401 -32.15 6.72 38.76
C LEU A 401 -31.49 5.78 37.73
N GLU A 402 -31.19 4.54 38.13
CA GLU A 402 -30.57 3.55 37.25
C GLU A 402 -31.42 3.26 36.01
N LYS A 403 -32.75 3.11 36.18
CA LYS A 403 -33.68 2.88 35.06
C LYS A 403 -33.73 4.08 34.11
N VAL A 404 -33.69 5.29 34.64
CA VAL A 404 -33.66 6.54 33.84
C VAL A 404 -32.35 6.63 33.06
N ILE A 405 -31.24 6.33 33.70
CA ILE A 405 -29.92 6.29 33.05
C ILE A 405 -29.89 5.25 31.93
N ASP A 406 -30.34 4.04 32.18
CA ASP A 406 -30.43 2.97 31.18
C ASP A 406 -31.31 3.36 29.99
N SER A 407 -32.41 4.05 30.24
CA SER A 407 -33.31 4.55 29.19
C SER A 407 -32.57 5.63 28.34
N ASN A 408 -31.86 6.51 28.99
CA ASN A 408 -31.05 7.57 28.31
C ASN A 408 -29.92 6.95 27.45
N VAL A 409 -29.21 5.94 27.97
CA VAL A 409 -28.20 5.21 27.20
C VAL A 409 -28.78 4.62 25.92
N ARG A 410 -29.96 3.93 26.05
CA ARG A 410 -30.64 3.35 24.87
C ARG A 410 -31.08 4.40 23.86
N GLU A 411 -31.53 5.57 24.32
CA GLU A 411 -32.00 6.64 23.44
C GLU A 411 -30.82 7.28 22.70
N VAL A 412 -29.69 7.50 23.39
CA VAL A 412 -28.46 8.02 22.78
C VAL A 412 -27.88 7.01 21.80
N GLU A 413 -27.89 5.69 22.13
CA GLU A 413 -27.50 4.63 21.22
C GLU A 413 -28.34 4.62 19.94
N LYS A 414 -29.67 4.69 20.06
CA LYS A 414 -30.58 4.78 18.91
C LYS A 414 -30.30 6.01 18.06
N THR A 415 -30.03 7.13 18.69
CA THR A 415 -29.72 8.38 18.00
C THR A 415 -28.41 8.27 17.23
N PHE A 416 -27.39 7.65 17.84
CA PHE A 416 -26.12 7.37 17.16
C PHE A 416 -26.34 6.47 15.93
N VAL A 417 -27.06 5.35 16.09
CA VAL A 417 -27.32 4.41 14.99
C VAL A 417 -28.04 5.11 13.84
N ARG A 418 -29.11 5.88 14.14
CA ARG A 418 -29.83 6.63 13.10
C ARG A 418 -28.91 7.60 12.35
N ARG A 419 -28.11 8.41 13.07
CA ARG A 419 -27.18 9.35 12.45
C ARG A 419 -26.09 8.66 11.65
N ALA A 420 -25.54 7.54 12.15
CA ALA A 420 -24.55 6.76 11.45
C ALA A 420 -25.07 6.19 10.13
N GLU A 421 -26.33 5.69 10.13
CA GLU A 421 -26.98 5.21 8.90
C GLU A 421 -27.28 6.36 7.91
N GLU A 422 -27.77 7.51 8.38
CA GLU A 422 -28.02 8.70 7.54
C GLU A 422 -26.75 9.19 6.84
N MET A 423 -25.59 8.99 7.46
CA MET A 423 -24.29 9.40 6.93
C MET A 423 -23.60 8.35 6.04
N ARG A 424 -24.12 7.14 5.98
CA ARG A 424 -23.51 6.08 5.20
C ARG A 424 -23.83 6.23 3.72
N CYS A 425 -22.80 6.18 2.87
CA CYS A 425 -22.98 6.05 1.42
C CYS A 425 -23.57 4.67 1.09
N LYS A 426 -24.68 4.63 0.36
CA LYS A 426 -25.40 3.38 0.01
C LYS A 426 -24.55 2.44 -0.84
N ALA A 427 -23.71 2.99 -1.72
CA ALA A 427 -22.81 2.22 -2.56
C ALA A 427 -21.66 1.57 -1.79
N SER A 428 -21.47 1.95 -0.50
CA SER A 428 -20.36 1.49 0.33
C SER A 428 -20.72 0.24 1.13
N LYS A 429 -19.67 -0.47 1.59
CA LYS A 429 -19.77 -1.54 2.57
C LYS A 429 -19.40 -1.07 3.99
N TRP A 430 -19.41 0.25 4.25
CA TRP A 430 -19.01 0.78 5.55
C TRP A 430 -19.91 0.30 6.68
N ARG A 431 -19.29 0.05 7.82
CA ARG A 431 -19.95 -0.42 9.03
C ARG A 431 -19.61 0.49 10.19
N TYR A 432 -20.53 0.65 11.10
CA TYR A 432 -20.34 1.44 12.33
C TYR A 432 -20.39 0.59 13.60
N ALA A 433 -20.45 -0.74 13.47
CA ALA A 433 -20.64 -1.63 14.62
C ALA A 433 -19.51 -1.49 15.67
N GLY A 434 -18.24 -1.34 15.23
CA GLY A 434 -17.11 -1.14 16.13
C GLY A 434 -17.21 0.18 16.88
N SER A 435 -17.51 1.28 16.18
CA SER A 435 -17.71 2.61 16.79
C SER A 435 -18.89 2.62 17.75
N LYS A 436 -20.00 2.00 17.37
CA LYS A 436 -21.16 1.79 18.24
C LYS A 436 -20.80 1.10 19.54
N HIS A 437 -20.06 -0.02 19.44
CA HIS A 437 -19.66 -0.80 20.62
C HIS A 437 -18.81 0.04 21.58
N ARG A 438 -17.77 0.69 21.08
CA ARG A 438 -16.92 1.59 21.89
C ARG A 438 -17.74 2.70 22.54
N PHE A 439 -18.60 3.34 21.78
CA PHE A 439 -19.45 4.42 22.27
C PHE A 439 -20.39 3.97 23.40
N VAL A 440 -21.07 2.85 23.23
CA VAL A 440 -21.97 2.30 24.28
C VAL A 440 -21.18 1.92 25.53
N MET A 441 -19.97 1.37 25.39
CA MET A 441 -19.12 1.07 26.55
C MET A 441 -18.76 2.35 27.32
N SER A 442 -18.39 3.43 26.64
CA SER A 442 -18.09 4.70 27.30
C SER A 442 -19.32 5.33 27.99
N LEU A 443 -20.49 5.24 27.36
CA LEU A 443 -21.75 5.69 28.01
C LEU A 443 -22.04 4.90 29.29
N LYS A 444 -21.84 3.58 29.29
CA LYS A 444 -22.05 2.71 30.46
C LYS A 444 -21.06 3.00 31.57
N GLU A 445 -19.80 3.25 31.22
CA GLU A 445 -18.75 3.59 32.18
C GLU A 445 -19.12 4.84 32.98
N VAL A 446 -19.42 5.95 32.28
CA VAL A 446 -19.87 7.20 32.93
C VAL A 446 -21.18 7.03 33.69
N SER A 447 -22.10 6.20 33.17
CA SER A 447 -23.35 5.86 33.86
C SER A 447 -23.10 5.18 35.21
N THR A 448 -22.17 4.21 35.23
CA THR A 448 -21.80 3.48 36.46
C THR A 448 -21.22 4.43 37.50
N GLU A 449 -20.33 5.33 37.07
CA GLU A 449 -19.75 6.37 37.95
C GLU A 449 -20.84 7.28 38.52
N ARG A 450 -21.79 7.74 37.70
CA ARG A 450 -22.92 8.58 38.19
C ARG A 450 -23.80 7.84 39.21
N VAL A 451 -24.05 6.55 39.01
CA VAL A 451 -24.78 5.74 39.96
C VAL A 451 -24.02 5.59 41.29
N GLN A 452 -22.71 5.38 41.22
CA GLN A 452 -21.83 5.32 42.41
C GLN A 452 -21.86 6.64 43.19
N ILE A 453 -21.72 7.78 42.50
CA ILE A 453 -21.84 9.11 43.10
C ILE A 453 -23.22 9.25 43.80
N ALA A 454 -24.29 8.91 43.10
CA ALA A 454 -25.67 9.01 43.64
C ALA A 454 -25.87 8.13 44.89
N ARG A 455 -25.30 6.92 44.90
CA ARG A 455 -25.34 6.04 46.08
C ARG A 455 -24.61 6.68 47.27
N LEU A 456 -23.48 7.32 47.02
CA LEU A 456 -22.74 8.05 48.07
C LEU A 456 -23.50 9.29 48.52
N GLU A 457 -24.19 10.00 47.62
CA GLU A 457 -25.07 11.12 47.97
C GLU A 457 -26.28 10.69 48.76
N GLY A 458 -26.92 9.56 48.42
CA GLY A 458 -28.03 8.99 49.15
C GLY A 458 -27.66 8.41 50.52
N SER A 459 -26.40 8.08 50.74
CA SER A 459 -25.83 7.60 51.98
C SER A 459 -25.27 8.71 52.83
N TYR A 460 -25.39 9.96 52.41
CA TYR A 460 -24.79 11.13 53.07
C TYR A 460 -25.49 11.41 54.41
N ILE A 461 -24.67 11.35 55.49
CA ILE A 461 -25.02 11.84 56.80
C ILE A 461 -24.53 13.28 56.93
N PRO A 462 -25.36 14.29 57.17
CA PRO A 462 -24.94 15.66 57.31
C PRO A 462 -23.80 15.76 58.37
N GLY A 463 -22.64 16.25 57.97
CA GLY A 463 -21.47 16.43 58.84
C GLY A 463 -20.27 15.51 58.55
N LEU A 464 -20.41 14.44 57.77
CA LEU A 464 -19.26 13.62 57.40
C LEU A 464 -18.70 14.09 56.04
N ARG A 465 -17.53 14.71 56.06
CA ARG A 465 -16.77 15.10 54.86
C ARG A 465 -15.87 13.92 54.43
N ALA A 466 -16.27 13.17 53.43
CA ALA A 466 -15.35 12.26 52.75
C ALA A 466 -15.03 12.86 51.36
N PRO A 467 -13.77 13.18 51.05
CA PRO A 467 -13.38 13.58 49.71
C PRO A 467 -13.43 12.32 48.83
N VAL A 468 -14.31 12.32 47.82
CA VAL A 468 -14.38 11.25 46.84
C VAL A 468 -13.95 11.82 45.50
N ASN A 469 -12.79 11.42 45.04
CA ASN A 469 -12.29 11.72 43.70
C ASN A 469 -12.67 10.57 42.79
N PHE A 470 -13.45 10.84 41.74
CA PHE A 470 -13.77 9.89 40.70
C PHE A 470 -13.01 10.26 39.44
N THR A 471 -12.41 9.28 38.80
CA THR A 471 -11.71 9.46 37.54
C THR A 471 -12.61 8.96 36.40
N VAL A 472 -12.90 9.82 35.44
CA VAL A 472 -13.69 9.48 34.27
C VAL A 472 -12.75 9.12 33.12
N HIS A 473 -12.89 7.93 32.57
CA HIS A 473 -12.16 7.51 31.38
C HIS A 473 -12.91 7.97 30.14
N TYR A 474 -12.22 8.68 29.31
CA TYR A 474 -12.77 9.20 28.06
C TYR A 474 -12.62 8.20 26.91
N LEU A 475 -13.31 8.44 25.81
CA LEU A 475 -13.20 7.67 24.54
C LEU A 475 -11.77 7.54 23.99
N ASN A 476 -10.85 8.32 24.50
CA ASN A 476 -9.46 8.29 24.09
C ASN A 476 -8.61 7.45 25.05
N PRO A 477 -8.12 6.26 24.63
CA PRO A 477 -7.30 5.40 25.46
C PRO A 477 -5.95 6.00 25.87
N ASN A 478 -5.58 7.17 25.32
CA ASN A 478 -4.33 7.87 25.66
C ASN A 478 -4.54 9.02 26.66
N VAL A 479 -5.75 9.23 27.16
CA VAL A 479 -6.01 10.20 28.22
C VAL A 479 -5.76 9.52 29.56
N ARG A 480 -4.88 10.09 30.36
CA ARG A 480 -4.54 9.53 31.67
C ARG A 480 -5.71 9.75 32.63
N PRO A 481 -5.91 8.85 33.62
CA PRO A 481 -6.94 8.99 34.63
C PRO A 481 -6.91 10.34 35.37
N GLU A 482 -5.74 10.90 35.57
CA GLU A 482 -5.52 12.19 36.23
C GLU A 482 -6.03 13.41 35.42
N ASP A 483 -6.30 13.25 34.13
CA ASP A 483 -6.82 14.33 33.28
C ASP A 483 -8.33 14.58 33.45
N PHE A 484 -9.02 13.68 34.16
CA PHE A 484 -10.46 13.75 34.42
C PHE A 484 -10.77 13.50 35.88
N THR A 485 -11.10 14.57 36.59
CA THR A 485 -11.43 14.49 38.00
C THR A 485 -12.85 14.99 38.22
N ILE A 486 -13.68 14.15 38.83
CA ILE A 486 -14.96 14.58 39.41
C ILE A 486 -14.63 15.06 40.82
N THR A 487 -14.62 16.38 40.98
CA THR A 487 -14.35 16.98 42.30
C THR A 487 -15.67 17.20 43.03
N ASN A 488 -15.81 16.57 44.17
CA ASN A 488 -16.89 16.88 45.09
C ASN A 488 -16.65 18.22 45.75
N LEU A 489 -17.40 19.20 45.37
CA LEU A 489 -17.57 20.41 46.15
C LEU A 489 -18.56 20.12 47.29
N ILE A 490 -18.03 19.75 48.44
CA ILE A 490 -18.81 19.67 49.68
C ILE A 490 -18.83 21.09 50.26
N GLY A 491 -19.74 21.89 49.83
CA GLY A 491 -20.15 23.16 50.36
C GLY A 491 -21.66 23.21 50.33
N ASP A 492 -22.29 24.23 50.82
CA ASP A 492 -23.74 24.39 51.03
C ASP A 492 -24.63 24.18 49.77
N ARG A 493 -24.08 23.66 48.68
CA ARG A 493 -24.84 23.20 47.48
C ARG A 493 -24.26 21.85 46.94
N PRO A 494 -25.04 20.81 46.90
CA PRO A 494 -24.63 19.47 46.42
C PRO A 494 -24.74 19.35 44.91
N GLU A 495 -24.25 20.28 44.12
CA GLU A 495 -24.17 20.11 42.67
C GLU A 495 -22.80 19.60 42.27
N ARG A 496 -22.71 18.30 41.95
CA ARG A 496 -21.53 17.65 41.43
C ARG A 496 -21.62 17.62 39.91
N MET A 497 -20.67 18.28 39.26
CA MET A 497 -20.60 18.31 37.78
C MET A 497 -19.48 17.41 37.28
N ILE A 498 -19.76 16.62 36.26
CA ILE A 498 -18.76 15.96 35.44
C ILE A 498 -18.17 17.04 34.54
N THR A 499 -16.91 17.40 34.79
CA THR A 499 -16.23 18.40 33.96
C THR A 499 -15.34 17.75 32.91
N VAL A 500 -15.57 18.09 31.66
CA VAL A 500 -14.67 17.71 30.56
C VAL A 500 -13.50 18.69 30.54
N PRO A 501 -12.25 18.24 30.68
CA PRO A 501 -11.11 19.14 30.76
C PRO A 501 -10.92 19.96 29.50
N GLN A 502 -10.71 21.26 29.67
CA GLN A 502 -10.37 22.16 28.54
C GLN A 502 -9.07 21.78 27.82
N LYS A 503 -8.16 21.02 28.49
CA LYS A 503 -6.92 20.55 27.92
C LYS A 503 -7.12 19.55 26.76
N ALA A 504 -8.18 18.76 26.79
CA ALA A 504 -8.53 17.86 25.67
C ALA A 504 -8.82 18.61 24.37
N ARG A 505 -9.12 19.91 24.45
CA ARG A 505 -9.32 20.78 23.30
C ARG A 505 -8.04 21.32 22.65
N ARG A 506 -6.91 21.36 23.37
CA ARG A 506 -5.64 21.95 22.87
C ARG A 506 -4.68 20.93 22.23
N ASP A 507 -4.75 19.63 22.57
CA ASP A 507 -3.86 18.60 22.03
C ASP A 507 -4.38 17.92 20.72
N ARG A 508 -5.26 18.61 20.02
CA ARG A 508 -5.92 18.10 18.80
C ARG A 508 -4.98 17.93 17.60
N SER A 509 -3.83 18.63 17.55
CA SER A 509 -2.87 18.52 16.44
C SER A 509 -2.09 17.19 16.42
N LEU A 510 -1.78 16.62 17.58
CA LEU A 510 -1.11 15.31 17.70
C LEU A 510 -2.08 14.12 17.52
N LYS A 511 -3.39 14.35 17.70
CA LYS A 511 -4.43 13.33 17.48
C LYS A 511 -4.75 13.08 16.01
N ALA A 512 -4.53 14.06 15.12
CA ALA A 512 -4.83 13.94 13.69
C ALA A 512 -3.97 12.87 12.99
N GLU A 513 -2.76 12.60 13.46
CA GLU A 513 -1.90 11.53 12.91
C GLU A 513 -2.29 10.13 13.40
N ARG A 514 -2.67 10.01 14.68
CA ARG A 514 -3.12 8.72 15.23
C ARG A 514 -4.54 8.36 14.79
N GLY A 515 -5.44 9.32 14.69
CA GLY A 515 -6.78 9.13 14.14
C GLY A 515 -6.77 8.63 12.69
N ARG A 516 -5.82 9.07 11.87
CA ARG A 516 -5.63 8.56 10.50
C ARG A 516 -5.25 7.08 10.48
N MET A 517 -4.42 6.62 11.40
CA MET A 517 -3.99 5.23 11.48
C MET A 517 -5.15 4.31 11.89
N TYR A 518 -5.99 4.76 12.85
CA TYR A 518 -7.14 3.99 13.32
C TYR A 518 -8.30 4.01 12.32
N ALA A 519 -8.61 5.15 11.68
CA ALA A 519 -9.61 5.26 10.63
C ALA A 519 -9.23 4.43 9.40
N HIS A 520 -7.94 4.37 9.05
CA HIS A 520 -7.46 3.51 7.97
C HIS A 520 -7.57 2.02 8.32
N GLN A 521 -7.31 1.64 9.57
CA GLN A 521 -7.52 0.27 10.04
C GLN A 521 -9.00 -0.09 10.07
N GLU A 522 -9.88 0.81 10.49
CA GLU A 522 -11.31 0.58 10.56
C GLU A 522 -11.99 0.57 9.18
N ALA A 523 -11.60 1.45 8.27
CA ALA A 523 -12.06 1.44 6.89
C ALA A 523 -11.59 0.16 6.16
N ASN A 524 -10.35 -0.29 6.37
CA ASN A 524 -9.84 -1.55 5.84
C ASN A 524 -10.45 -2.78 6.51
N PHE A 525 -10.69 -2.74 7.82
CA PHE A 525 -11.36 -3.80 8.56
C PHE A 525 -12.83 -3.93 8.11
N ASN A 526 -13.51 -2.79 7.98
CA ASN A 526 -14.89 -2.73 7.53
C ASN A 526 -15.06 -3.09 6.03
N SER A 527 -14.05 -2.88 5.19
CA SER A 527 -14.08 -3.32 3.79
C SER A 527 -13.78 -4.81 3.61
N LYS A 528 -12.97 -5.41 4.51
CA LYS A 528 -12.55 -6.82 4.44
C LYS A 528 -13.45 -7.79 5.23
N ALA A 529 -14.27 -7.30 6.15
CA ALA A 529 -15.17 -8.15 6.95
C ALA A 529 -16.39 -8.69 6.17
N GLY A 530 -16.35 -8.68 4.84
CA GLY A 530 -17.31 -9.40 3.97
C GLY A 530 -16.95 -10.87 3.73
N GLU A 531 -15.73 -11.28 4.08
CA GLU A 531 -15.29 -12.67 4.00
C GLU A 531 -14.90 -13.13 5.41
N ALA A 532 -15.80 -13.92 6.01
CA ALA A 532 -15.56 -14.54 7.30
C ALA A 532 -14.45 -15.57 7.20
N THR A 533 -13.44 -15.44 8.04
CA THR A 533 -12.97 -16.52 8.92
C THR A 533 -11.82 -15.98 9.77
N SER A 534 -11.94 -16.23 11.05
CA SER A 534 -10.94 -16.19 12.13
C SER A 534 -9.51 -15.85 11.71
N PHE A 535 -8.99 -14.72 12.18
CA PHE A 535 -7.56 -14.50 12.25
C PHE A 535 -7.18 -13.95 13.62
N ASP A 536 -6.29 -14.71 14.26
CA ASP A 536 -5.58 -14.36 15.47
C ASP A 536 -4.84 -13.03 15.32
N LEU A 537 -5.00 -12.20 16.33
CA LEU A 537 -4.18 -11.02 16.58
C LEU A 537 -2.80 -11.48 17.06
N GLN A 538 -1.85 -11.56 16.16
CA GLN A 538 -0.44 -11.44 16.49
C GLN A 538 0.20 -10.42 15.57
N SER A 539 0.76 -9.47 16.22
CA SER A 539 1.48 -8.25 15.91
C SER A 539 2.41 -8.29 14.69
N PRO A 540 2.56 -7.12 14.08
CA PRO A 540 3.38 -6.94 12.89
C PRO A 540 4.77 -6.40 13.22
N PHE A 541 5.63 -6.78 12.39
CA PHE A 541 6.76 -5.94 12.01
C PHE A 541 6.57 -5.46 10.59
#